data_cb6a1a02d0b6d4b40491956102a37c35
#
_entry.id   cb6a1a02d0b6d4b40491956102a37c35
#
_cell.length_a   1.000
_cell.length_b   1.000
_cell.length_c   1.000
_cell.angle_alpha   90.00
_cell.angle_beta   90.00
_cell.angle_gamma   90.00
#
_symmetry.space_group_name_H-M   'P 1'
#
loop_
_entity.id
_entity.type
_entity.pdbx_description
1 polymer ?
#
loop_
_entity_poly.entity_id
_entity_poly.type
_entity_poly.pdbx_seq_one_letter_code
_entity_poly.pdbx_strand_id
1 'polypeptide(L)'
;SVKPLYGKTRGQVAYDAMELLRECVGEDKLLLACGAPMLPSFGVADYMRIGADMALSWPHSARRRQMHREDVSTPNAVLNSVYRRGLNGRAFLNDPDVFLLRRNNISFTPEQQALLAKFIQLFGGVLFTSDDVSTYKPEQASLFADTLADTATLTDVSQEGDVLTVRYTQSDRPCTMQFNVYTGQIFAFGADEK
;
A
#
# COMPACT_ATOMS: atom_id res chain seq x y z
N SER A 1 -26.73 7.47 11.78
CA SER A 1 -25.64 7.41 12.79
C SER A 1 -26.00 6.42 13.87
N VAL A 2 -25.17 5.39 14.05
CA VAL A 2 -25.33 4.43 15.15
C VAL A 2 -25.08 5.18 16.47
N LYS A 3 -26.06 5.16 17.36
CA LYS A 3 -25.87 5.70 18.72
C LYS A 3 -25.12 4.66 19.55
N PRO A 4 -24.04 5.05 20.26
CA PRO A 4 -23.35 4.13 21.17
C PRO A 4 -24.31 3.60 22.25
N LEU A 5 -24.28 2.29 22.48
CA LEU A 5 -25.03 1.67 23.55
C LEU A 5 -24.23 1.76 24.88
N TYR A 6 -24.92 1.87 25.99
CA TYR A 6 -24.36 1.78 27.37
C TYR A 6 -23.28 2.84 27.68
N GLY A 7 -23.39 4.06 27.17
CA GLY A 7 -22.50 5.16 27.52
C GLY A 7 -21.10 5.08 26.94
N LYS A 8 -20.81 4.10 26.06
CA LYS A 8 -19.52 3.97 25.36
C LYS A 8 -19.41 4.98 24.23
N THR A 9 -18.19 5.43 23.93
CA THR A 9 -17.86 6.20 22.74
C THR A 9 -17.88 5.32 21.50
N ARG A 10 -17.96 5.91 20.30
CA ARG A 10 -17.87 5.16 19.04
C ARG A 10 -16.55 4.38 18.92
N GLY A 11 -15.45 4.97 19.41
CA GLY A 11 -14.14 4.30 19.43
C GLY A 11 -14.14 3.06 20.29
N GLN A 12 -14.72 3.13 21.50
CA GLN A 12 -14.85 1.98 22.38
C GLN A 12 -15.73 0.88 21.79
N VAL A 13 -16.86 1.23 21.20
CA VAL A 13 -17.73 0.24 20.54
C VAL A 13 -17.02 -0.44 19.36
N ALA A 14 -16.26 0.34 18.57
CA ALA A 14 -15.49 -0.22 17.47
C ALA A 14 -14.35 -1.13 17.97
N TYR A 15 -13.67 -0.75 19.05
CA TYR A 15 -12.63 -1.57 19.67
C TYR A 15 -13.21 -2.88 20.23
N ASP A 16 -14.30 -2.83 20.98
CA ASP A 16 -15.00 -4.03 21.50
C ASP A 16 -15.39 -4.98 20.35
N ALA A 17 -15.83 -4.41 19.21
CA ALA A 17 -16.18 -5.21 18.03
C ALA A 17 -14.94 -5.89 17.40
N MET A 18 -13.81 -5.21 17.38
CA MET A 18 -12.56 -5.80 16.88
C MET A 18 -12.03 -6.88 17.84
N GLU A 19 -12.11 -6.67 19.16
CA GLU A 19 -11.76 -7.70 20.15
C GLU A 19 -12.65 -8.93 20.00
N LEU A 20 -13.97 -8.76 19.88
CA LEU A 20 -14.89 -9.86 19.63
C LEU A 20 -14.54 -10.65 18.35
N LEU A 21 -14.17 -9.95 17.28
CA LEU A 21 -13.70 -10.60 16.05
C LEU A 21 -12.44 -11.42 16.29
N ARG A 22 -11.47 -10.89 17.05
CA ARG A 22 -10.25 -11.63 17.41
C ARG A 22 -10.57 -12.87 18.24
N GLU A 23 -11.43 -12.75 19.25
CA GLU A 23 -11.88 -13.89 20.05
C GLU A 23 -12.54 -14.99 19.21
N CYS A 24 -13.41 -14.60 18.26
CA CYS A 24 -14.08 -15.55 17.36
C CYS A 24 -13.13 -16.22 16.36
N VAL A 25 -12.15 -15.45 15.84
CA VAL A 25 -11.15 -15.95 14.85
C VAL A 25 -10.12 -16.85 15.52
N GLY A 26 -9.76 -16.55 16.77
CA GLY A 26 -8.69 -17.22 17.52
C GLY A 26 -7.30 -16.70 17.16
N GLU A 27 -6.29 -17.07 17.96
CA GLU A 27 -4.92 -16.61 17.80
C GLU A 27 -4.12 -17.35 16.71
N ASP A 28 -4.65 -18.47 16.23
CA ASP A 28 -4.02 -19.33 15.20
C ASP A 28 -4.30 -18.88 13.77
N LYS A 29 -5.09 -17.83 13.59
CA LYS A 29 -5.47 -17.28 12.27
C LYS A 29 -5.11 -15.81 12.14
N LEU A 30 -4.77 -15.41 10.92
CA LEU A 30 -4.46 -14.03 10.59
C LEU A 30 -5.75 -13.22 10.35
N LEU A 31 -5.85 -12.07 11.00
CA LEU A 31 -6.95 -11.12 10.86
C LEU A 31 -6.48 -9.92 10.06
N LEU A 32 -6.98 -9.79 8.82
CA LEU A 32 -6.76 -8.61 7.99
C LEU A 32 -7.97 -7.69 8.07
N ALA A 33 -7.76 -6.47 8.56
CA ALA A 33 -8.78 -5.44 8.64
C ALA A 33 -8.77 -4.57 7.39
N CYS A 34 -9.85 -4.61 6.59
CA CYS A 34 -10.05 -3.75 5.44
C CYS A 34 -11.33 -2.92 5.63
N GLY A 35 -11.22 -1.59 5.55
CA GLY A 35 -12.33 -0.68 5.82
C GLY A 35 -12.71 -0.53 7.30
N ALA A 36 -12.03 -1.21 8.21
CA ALA A 36 -12.22 -1.04 9.65
C ALA A 36 -11.61 0.28 10.14
N PRO A 37 -12.11 0.85 11.25
CA PRO A 37 -11.47 2.00 11.88
C PRO A 37 -10.06 1.65 12.34
N MET A 38 -9.06 2.43 11.92
CA MET A 38 -7.64 2.08 12.11
C MET A 38 -7.23 2.01 13.58
N LEU A 39 -7.57 3.03 14.39
CA LEU A 39 -7.18 3.07 15.81
C LEU A 39 -7.77 1.92 16.63
N PRO A 40 -9.05 1.56 16.50
CA PRO A 40 -9.61 0.39 17.17
C PRO A 40 -9.01 -0.96 16.74
N SER A 41 -8.28 -1.01 15.64
CA SER A 41 -7.62 -2.22 15.14
C SER A 41 -6.21 -2.43 15.70
N PHE A 42 -5.66 -1.44 16.44
CA PHE A 42 -4.32 -1.52 17.02
C PHE A 42 -4.23 -2.67 18.06
N GLY A 43 -3.24 -3.56 17.84
CA GLY A 43 -3.02 -4.70 18.72
C GLY A 43 -4.06 -5.83 18.59
N VAL A 44 -5.03 -5.68 17.69
CA VAL A 44 -6.10 -6.66 17.44
C VAL A 44 -5.97 -7.29 16.06
N ALA A 45 -5.80 -6.47 15.02
CA ALA A 45 -5.58 -6.95 13.67
C ALA A 45 -4.10 -7.24 13.41
N ASP A 46 -3.80 -8.33 12.70
CA ASP A 46 -2.45 -8.67 12.25
C ASP A 46 -2.03 -7.80 11.06
N TYR A 47 -2.98 -7.54 10.15
CA TYR A 47 -2.79 -6.73 8.95
C TYR A 47 -3.90 -5.68 8.85
N MET A 48 -3.55 -4.54 8.27
CA MET A 48 -4.49 -3.44 8.07
C MET A 48 -4.31 -2.80 6.70
N ARG A 49 -5.40 -2.71 5.91
CA ARG A 49 -5.46 -1.85 4.73
C ARG A 49 -5.31 -0.40 5.18
N ILE A 50 -4.22 0.22 4.78
CA ILE A 50 -3.84 1.54 5.27
C ILE A 50 -4.25 2.70 4.36
N GLY A 51 -4.83 2.43 3.21
CA GLY A 51 -5.15 3.45 2.21
C GLY A 51 -6.38 3.16 1.38
N ALA A 52 -6.60 4.06 0.42
CA ALA A 52 -7.55 3.88 -0.65
C ALA A 52 -7.16 2.69 -1.53
N ASP A 53 -8.12 2.12 -2.23
CA ASP A 53 -7.86 1.08 -3.22
C ASP A 53 -7.00 1.62 -4.36
N MET A 54 -6.09 0.79 -4.85
CA MET A 54 -5.26 1.09 -6.01
C MET A 54 -6.14 1.18 -7.27
N ALA A 55 -6.04 2.29 -8.00
CA ALA A 55 -6.73 2.44 -9.26
C ALA A 55 -6.09 1.60 -10.38
N LEU A 56 -6.81 1.43 -11.48
CA LEU A 56 -6.30 0.74 -12.69
C LEU A 56 -5.52 1.67 -13.62
N SER A 57 -5.28 2.92 -13.20
CA SER A 57 -4.55 3.94 -13.94
C SER A 57 -3.90 4.93 -12.99
N TRP A 58 -2.86 5.62 -13.46
CA TRP A 58 -2.23 6.68 -12.68
C TRP A 58 -2.95 8.05 -12.76
N PRO A 59 -3.49 8.48 -13.91
CA PRO A 59 -4.03 9.82 -14.04
C PRO A 59 -5.09 10.13 -13.00
N HIS A 60 -4.89 11.23 -12.29
CA HIS A 60 -5.81 11.76 -11.31
C HIS A 60 -6.19 13.19 -11.70
N SER A 61 -7.49 13.43 -11.96
CA SER A 61 -7.93 14.79 -12.29
C SER A 61 -7.79 15.70 -11.07
N ALA A 62 -7.34 16.94 -11.28
CA ALA A 62 -7.24 17.95 -10.22
C ALA A 62 -8.54 18.13 -9.44
N ARG A 63 -9.69 17.96 -10.09
CA ARG A 63 -11.03 18.03 -9.47
C ARG A 63 -11.29 16.88 -8.50
N ARG A 64 -10.89 15.65 -8.82
CA ARG A 64 -10.98 14.50 -7.90
C ARG A 64 -10.06 14.67 -6.69
N ARG A 65 -8.87 15.24 -6.88
CA ARG A 65 -7.91 15.55 -5.83
C ARG A 65 -8.50 16.35 -4.66
N GLN A 66 -9.46 17.23 -4.93
CA GLN A 66 -10.07 18.11 -3.92
C GLN A 66 -11.34 17.52 -3.27
N MET A 67 -12.09 16.70 -3.98
CA MET A 67 -13.45 16.33 -3.58
C MET A 67 -13.58 14.92 -2.98
N HIS A 68 -12.67 13.99 -3.29
CA HIS A 68 -12.85 12.57 -2.97
C HIS A 68 -11.57 11.94 -2.43
N ARG A 69 -11.29 12.15 -1.15
CA ARG A 69 -10.11 11.62 -0.47
C ARG A 69 -10.15 10.09 -0.28
N GLU A 70 -11.33 9.52 -0.29
CA GLU A 70 -11.58 8.08 -0.09
C GLU A 70 -11.80 7.32 -1.41
N ASP A 71 -11.74 8.00 -2.55
CA ASP A 71 -11.91 7.37 -3.87
C ASP A 71 -10.76 6.41 -4.20
N VAL A 72 -11.08 5.36 -4.96
CA VAL A 72 -10.12 4.49 -5.66
C VAL A 72 -9.13 5.36 -6.42
N SER A 73 -7.87 5.37 -6.00
CA SER A 73 -6.89 6.33 -6.49
C SER A 73 -5.47 5.90 -6.19
N THR A 74 -4.66 5.70 -7.24
CA THR A 74 -3.22 5.42 -7.11
C THR A 74 -2.47 6.50 -6.30
N PRO A 75 -2.64 7.81 -6.56
CA PRO A 75 -2.04 8.84 -5.72
C PRO A 75 -2.41 8.75 -4.24
N ASN A 76 -3.69 8.50 -3.93
CA ASN A 76 -4.13 8.37 -2.54
C ASN A 76 -3.56 7.12 -1.87
N ALA A 77 -3.53 5.97 -2.57
CA ALA A 77 -2.92 4.74 -2.07
C ALA A 77 -1.43 4.95 -1.75
N VAL A 78 -0.68 5.59 -2.67
CA VAL A 78 0.74 5.94 -2.48
C VAL A 78 0.93 6.86 -1.28
N LEU A 79 0.21 7.99 -1.21
CA LEU A 79 0.37 8.96 -0.12
C LEU A 79 -0.03 8.38 1.24
N ASN A 80 -1.10 7.57 1.30
CA ASN A 80 -1.49 6.89 2.53
C ASN A 80 -0.39 5.93 3.00
N SER A 81 0.24 5.19 2.10
CA SER A 81 1.35 4.28 2.42
C SER A 81 2.55 5.04 2.98
N VAL A 82 2.92 6.17 2.36
CA VAL A 82 4.01 7.04 2.82
C VAL A 82 3.72 7.59 4.22
N TYR A 83 2.56 8.20 4.43
CA TYR A 83 2.25 8.86 5.71
C TYR A 83 1.95 7.90 6.84
N ARG A 84 1.55 6.67 6.54
CA ARG A 84 1.23 5.62 7.53
C ARG A 84 2.33 4.57 7.67
N ARG A 85 3.49 4.73 7.00
CA ARG A 85 4.61 3.77 7.07
C ARG A 85 5.10 3.47 8.48
N GLY A 86 5.01 4.46 9.37
CA GLY A 86 5.42 4.31 10.78
C GLY A 86 4.55 3.35 11.60
N LEU A 87 3.42 2.89 11.09
CA LEU A 87 2.55 1.90 11.72
C LEU A 87 2.98 0.47 11.42
N ASN A 88 3.71 0.27 10.31
CA ASN A 88 4.14 -1.06 9.87
C ASN A 88 5.02 -1.75 10.92
N GLY A 89 4.61 -2.95 11.35
CA GLY A 89 5.30 -3.74 12.37
C GLY A 89 5.21 -3.18 13.80
N ARG A 90 4.41 -2.12 14.04
CA ARG A 90 4.19 -1.52 15.37
C ARG A 90 2.75 -1.66 15.85
N ALA A 91 1.79 -1.33 15.02
CA ALA A 91 0.37 -1.45 15.31
C ALA A 91 -0.22 -2.70 14.67
N PHE A 92 0.21 -2.98 13.47
CA PHE A 92 -0.13 -4.10 12.59
C PHE A 92 0.89 -4.14 11.45
N LEU A 93 0.81 -5.11 10.55
CA LEU A 93 1.52 -5.08 9.27
C LEU A 93 0.67 -4.32 8.24
N ASN A 94 1.28 -3.38 7.55
CA ASN A 94 0.60 -2.53 6.58
C ASN A 94 0.21 -3.33 5.33
N ASP A 95 -1.04 -3.17 4.90
CA ASP A 95 -1.51 -3.55 3.57
C ASP A 95 -1.68 -2.28 2.71
N PRO A 96 -0.74 -1.99 1.79
CA PRO A 96 -0.83 -0.84 0.88
C PRO A 96 -1.78 -1.05 -0.30
N ASP A 97 -2.46 -2.18 -0.38
CA ASP A 97 -3.24 -2.71 -1.49
C ASP A 97 -2.41 -3.53 -2.50
N VAL A 98 -3.02 -3.85 -3.63
CA VAL A 98 -2.46 -4.73 -4.65
C VAL A 98 -1.45 -4.04 -5.56
N PHE A 99 -0.45 -4.78 -6.02
CA PHE A 99 0.28 -4.43 -7.23
C PHE A 99 -0.26 -5.24 -8.42
N LEU A 100 -0.23 -4.65 -9.60
CA LEU A 100 -0.86 -5.18 -10.81
C LEU A 100 0.16 -5.22 -11.94
N LEU A 101 0.44 -6.41 -12.47
CA LEU A 101 1.38 -6.63 -13.57
C LEU A 101 0.69 -7.04 -14.87
N ARG A 102 -0.62 -7.34 -14.85
CA ARG A 102 -1.40 -7.69 -16.04
C ARG A 102 -1.35 -6.57 -17.08
N ARG A 103 -1.64 -6.90 -18.34
CA ARG A 103 -1.65 -5.94 -19.46
C ARG A 103 -3.05 -5.56 -19.93
N ASN A 104 -4.06 -6.33 -19.55
CA ASN A 104 -5.45 -6.10 -19.88
C ASN A 104 -6.16 -5.33 -18.76
N ASN A 105 -7.12 -4.50 -19.14
CA ASN A 105 -7.95 -3.71 -18.22
C ASN A 105 -7.15 -2.88 -17.22
N ILE A 106 -6.05 -2.27 -17.68
CA ILE A 106 -5.15 -1.42 -16.88
C ILE A 106 -4.44 -0.43 -17.81
N SER A 107 -4.14 0.76 -17.30
CA SER A 107 -3.49 1.83 -18.08
C SER A 107 -2.13 2.25 -17.52
N PHE A 108 -1.51 1.43 -16.67
CA PHE A 108 -0.12 1.65 -16.26
C PHE A 108 0.86 1.24 -17.35
N THR A 109 1.95 1.98 -17.50
CA THR A 109 3.09 1.52 -18.31
C THR A 109 3.84 0.40 -17.57
N PRO A 110 4.65 -0.41 -18.28
CA PRO A 110 5.49 -1.42 -17.64
C PRO A 110 6.39 -0.87 -16.53
N GLU A 111 6.94 0.32 -16.73
CA GLU A 111 7.81 0.99 -15.76
C GLU A 111 7.02 1.41 -14.52
N GLN A 112 5.81 1.92 -14.70
CA GLN A 112 4.91 2.25 -13.58
C GLN A 112 4.50 1.02 -12.79
N GLN A 113 4.26 -0.11 -13.46
CA GLN A 113 3.95 -1.38 -12.79
C GLN A 113 5.14 -1.87 -11.94
N ALA A 114 6.35 -1.82 -12.50
CA ALA A 114 7.57 -2.19 -11.76
C ALA A 114 7.82 -1.26 -10.57
N LEU A 115 7.65 0.05 -10.76
CA LEU A 115 7.77 1.05 -9.68
C LEU A 115 6.74 0.79 -8.57
N LEU A 116 5.46 0.56 -8.91
CA LEU A 116 4.41 0.30 -7.92
C LEU A 116 4.63 -1.03 -7.19
N ALA A 117 5.07 -2.08 -7.86
CA ALA A 117 5.41 -3.35 -7.22
C ALA A 117 6.53 -3.16 -6.18
N LYS A 118 7.60 -2.45 -6.54
CA LYS A 118 8.68 -2.10 -5.62
C LYS A 118 8.21 -1.19 -4.49
N PHE A 119 7.37 -0.20 -4.80
CA PHE A 119 6.81 0.71 -3.80
C PHE A 119 6.00 -0.06 -2.74
N ILE A 120 5.08 -0.94 -3.18
CA ILE A 120 4.25 -1.74 -2.27
C ILE A 120 5.12 -2.68 -1.42
N GLN A 121 6.17 -3.27 -2.00
CA GLN A 121 7.14 -4.08 -1.24
C GLN A 121 7.84 -3.28 -0.14
N LEU A 122 8.25 -2.03 -0.40
CA LEU A 122 8.96 -1.19 0.57
C LEU A 122 8.07 -0.66 1.69
N PHE A 123 6.78 -0.42 1.43
CA PHE A 123 5.85 0.21 2.37
C PHE A 123 4.87 -0.77 3.02
N GLY A 124 4.77 -1.99 2.51
CA GLY A 124 3.88 -3.04 3.00
C GLY A 124 4.56 -4.02 3.95
N GLY A 125 3.74 -4.66 4.78
CA GLY A 125 4.09 -5.87 5.54
C GLY A 125 3.49 -7.13 4.92
N VAL A 126 2.73 -6.97 3.83
CA VAL A 126 2.10 -8.02 3.05
C VAL A 126 2.05 -7.60 1.59
N LEU A 127 2.11 -8.58 0.68
CA LEU A 127 2.05 -8.37 -0.76
C LEU A 127 0.81 -9.06 -1.32
N PHE A 128 -0.05 -8.30 -2.00
CA PHE A 128 -1.22 -8.81 -2.69
C PHE A 128 -1.19 -8.47 -4.17
N THR A 129 -1.75 -9.36 -4.98
CA THR A 129 -2.12 -9.10 -6.36
C THR A 129 -3.52 -9.64 -6.64
N SER A 130 -4.27 -8.99 -7.50
CA SER A 130 -5.55 -9.47 -8.03
C SER A 130 -5.43 -9.95 -9.48
N ASP A 131 -4.20 -10.18 -9.94
CA ASP A 131 -3.94 -10.69 -11.28
C ASP A 131 -4.10 -12.21 -11.34
N ASP A 132 -4.55 -12.72 -12.47
CA ASP A 132 -4.40 -14.12 -12.80
C ASP A 132 -2.94 -14.38 -13.24
N VAL A 133 -2.11 -14.83 -12.29
CA VAL A 133 -0.68 -15.05 -12.51
C VAL A 133 -0.39 -16.14 -13.56
N SER A 134 -1.36 -17.01 -13.85
CA SER A 134 -1.21 -18.05 -14.88
C SER A 134 -1.13 -17.46 -16.29
N THR A 135 -1.59 -16.22 -16.46
CA THR A 135 -1.58 -15.49 -17.73
C THR A 135 -0.34 -14.63 -17.95
N TYR A 136 0.58 -14.62 -16.99
CA TYR A 136 1.78 -13.80 -17.08
C TYR A 136 2.71 -14.26 -18.20
N LYS A 137 3.23 -13.29 -18.95
CA LYS A 137 4.37 -13.48 -19.85
C LYS A 137 5.67 -13.60 -19.05
N PRO A 138 6.75 -14.14 -19.65
CA PRO A 138 8.02 -14.32 -18.93
C PRO A 138 8.52 -13.10 -18.17
N GLU A 139 8.41 -11.90 -18.75
CA GLU A 139 8.86 -10.66 -18.11
C GLU A 139 8.02 -10.30 -16.87
N GLN A 140 6.69 -10.54 -16.93
CA GLN A 140 5.79 -10.31 -15.81
C GLN A 140 6.03 -11.35 -14.71
N ALA A 141 6.25 -12.61 -15.08
CA ALA A 141 6.55 -13.68 -14.13
C ALA A 141 7.90 -13.44 -13.42
N SER A 142 8.92 -12.96 -14.14
CA SER A 142 10.19 -12.57 -13.54
C SER A 142 10.00 -11.43 -12.54
N LEU A 143 9.35 -10.34 -12.94
CA LEU A 143 9.09 -9.20 -12.06
C LEU A 143 8.26 -9.60 -10.83
N PHE A 144 7.28 -10.49 -11.00
CA PHE A 144 6.49 -11.02 -9.89
C PHE A 144 7.37 -11.82 -8.91
N ALA A 145 8.21 -12.72 -9.42
CA ALA A 145 9.13 -13.51 -8.60
C ALA A 145 10.15 -12.60 -7.88
N ASP A 146 10.72 -11.62 -8.57
CA ASP A 146 11.64 -10.64 -8.00
C ASP A 146 10.98 -9.80 -6.89
N THR A 147 9.72 -9.40 -7.10
CA THR A 147 8.95 -8.65 -6.10
C THR A 147 8.73 -9.46 -4.82
N LEU A 148 8.53 -10.77 -4.93
CA LEU A 148 8.34 -11.64 -3.77
C LEU A 148 9.65 -12.04 -3.08
N ALA A 149 10.75 -12.17 -3.83
CA ALA A 149 12.02 -12.66 -3.33
C ALA A 149 12.94 -11.54 -2.78
N ASP A 150 12.66 -10.30 -3.10
CA ASP A 150 13.58 -9.19 -2.85
C ASP A 150 13.58 -8.76 -1.38
N THR A 151 14.76 -8.41 -0.90
CA THR A 151 15.05 -7.94 0.47
C THR A 151 15.38 -6.45 0.51
N ALA A 152 14.71 -5.65 -0.30
CA ALA A 152 14.92 -4.21 -0.32
C ALA A 152 14.54 -3.56 1.04
N THR A 153 15.34 -2.61 1.49
CA THR A 153 15.12 -1.92 2.76
C THR A 153 14.98 -0.42 2.53
N LEU A 154 13.85 0.14 2.99
CA LEU A 154 13.58 1.57 2.95
C LEU A 154 14.59 2.33 3.83
N THR A 155 15.25 3.35 3.28
CA THR A 155 16.23 4.17 4.01
C THR A 155 15.76 5.59 4.23
N ASP A 156 15.11 6.22 3.26
CA ASP A 156 14.62 7.59 3.38
C ASP A 156 13.40 7.84 2.49
N VAL A 157 12.57 8.78 2.90
CA VAL A 157 11.41 9.25 2.12
C VAL A 157 11.29 10.75 2.26
N SER A 158 11.32 11.45 1.15
CA SER A 158 11.11 12.90 1.08
C SER A 158 10.12 13.26 -0.02
N GLN A 159 9.43 14.38 0.16
CA GLN A 159 8.50 14.92 -0.83
C GLN A 159 8.75 16.41 -1.01
N GLU A 160 8.89 16.81 -2.26
CA GLU A 160 9.00 18.23 -2.64
C GLU A 160 7.91 18.52 -3.69
N GLY A 161 6.94 19.33 -3.30
CA GLY A 161 5.74 19.55 -4.12
C GLY A 161 5.00 18.24 -4.42
N ASP A 162 4.86 17.95 -5.70
CA ASP A 162 4.20 16.74 -6.20
C ASP A 162 5.20 15.58 -6.44
N VAL A 163 6.50 15.79 -6.20
CA VAL A 163 7.55 14.81 -6.43
C VAL A 163 7.89 14.07 -5.14
N LEU A 164 7.70 12.76 -5.16
CA LEU A 164 8.10 11.85 -4.09
C LEU A 164 9.45 11.23 -4.43
N THR A 165 10.37 11.26 -3.48
CA THR A 165 11.66 10.58 -3.55
C THR A 165 11.73 9.53 -2.45
N VAL A 166 11.94 8.28 -2.83
CA VAL A 166 12.11 7.13 -1.94
C VAL A 166 13.51 6.57 -2.16
N ARG A 167 14.31 6.54 -1.10
CA ARG A 167 15.63 5.91 -1.12
C ARG A 167 15.56 4.57 -0.40
N TYR A 168 16.22 3.57 -0.97
CA TYR A 168 16.26 2.23 -0.42
C TYR A 168 17.58 1.54 -0.76
N THR A 169 17.88 0.46 -0.08
CA THR A 169 18.97 -0.45 -0.43
C THR A 169 18.41 -1.74 -0.98
N GLN A 170 19.03 -2.28 -2.02
CA GLN A 170 18.70 -3.57 -2.61
C GLN A 170 20.01 -4.33 -2.90
N SER A 171 20.19 -5.50 -2.29
CA SER A 171 21.46 -6.25 -2.38
C SER A 171 22.67 -5.38 -2.04
N ASP A 172 22.60 -4.62 -0.95
CA ASP A 172 23.61 -3.67 -0.45
C ASP A 172 23.95 -2.50 -1.39
N ARG A 173 23.15 -2.29 -2.43
CA ARG A 173 23.31 -1.15 -3.33
C ARG A 173 22.28 -0.07 -3.03
N PRO A 174 22.71 1.21 -3.00
CA PRO A 174 21.78 2.32 -2.89
C PRO A 174 20.95 2.42 -4.17
N CYS A 175 19.67 2.65 -3.97
CA CYS A 175 18.68 2.79 -5.05
C CYS A 175 17.77 3.97 -4.77
N THR A 176 17.33 4.62 -5.82
CA THR A 176 16.40 5.74 -5.75
C THR A 176 15.18 5.47 -6.64
N MET A 177 14.01 5.82 -6.12
CA MET A 177 12.75 5.90 -6.82
C MET A 177 12.26 7.33 -6.69
N GLN A 178 12.12 8.05 -7.81
CA GLN A 178 11.65 9.42 -7.83
C GLN A 178 10.57 9.58 -8.89
N PHE A 179 9.41 10.08 -8.50
CA PHE A 179 8.28 10.21 -9.41
C PHE A 179 7.28 11.28 -8.95
N ASN A 180 6.51 11.81 -9.88
CA ASN A 180 5.39 12.67 -9.59
C ASN A 180 4.18 11.83 -9.11
N VAL A 181 3.72 12.06 -7.89
CA VAL A 181 2.67 11.27 -7.23
C VAL A 181 1.35 11.31 -8.01
N TYR A 182 1.03 12.41 -8.66
CA TYR A 182 -0.27 12.60 -9.31
C TYR A 182 -0.30 12.21 -10.77
N THR A 183 0.83 12.32 -11.46
CA THR A 183 0.91 11.98 -12.90
C THR A 183 1.53 10.62 -13.16
N GLY A 184 2.28 10.08 -12.20
CA GLY A 184 3.06 8.87 -12.36
C GLY A 184 4.25 9.03 -13.30
N GLN A 185 4.68 10.27 -13.58
CA GLN A 185 5.91 10.52 -14.32
C GLN A 185 7.10 10.09 -13.47
N ILE A 186 7.91 9.20 -14.00
CA ILE A 186 9.11 8.67 -13.34
C ILE A 186 10.31 9.52 -13.75
N PHE A 187 11.09 9.97 -12.77
CA PHE A 187 12.33 10.73 -12.96
C PHE A 187 13.57 9.88 -12.70
N ALA A 188 13.49 8.95 -11.73
CA ALA A 188 14.53 7.97 -11.44
C ALA A 188 13.90 6.68 -10.90
N PHE A 189 14.43 5.52 -11.28
CA PHE A 189 14.03 4.23 -10.72
C PHE A 189 15.15 3.19 -10.92
N GLY A 190 15.76 2.75 -9.84
CA GLY A 190 16.79 1.71 -9.82
C GLY A 190 18.02 2.09 -9.00
N ALA A 191 19.12 1.40 -9.27
CA ALA A 191 20.38 1.64 -8.59
C ALA A 191 20.95 3.02 -8.93
N ASP A 192 21.50 3.69 -7.92
CA ASP A 192 22.16 4.98 -8.11
C ASP A 192 23.47 4.77 -8.89
N GLU A 193 23.68 5.61 -9.91
CA GLU A 193 24.97 5.64 -10.63
C GLU A 193 26.08 6.09 -9.68
N LYS A 194 27.26 5.45 -9.79
CA LYS A 194 28.45 5.78 -8.99
C LYS A 194 29.10 7.04 -9.46
#